data_818fb812ff09405443f819effe0ae65d
#
_entry.id   818fb812ff09405443f819effe0ae65d
#
_cell.length_a   1.000
_cell.length_b   1.000
_cell.length_c   1.000
_cell.angle_alpha   90.00
_cell.angle_beta   90.00
_cell.angle_gamma   90.00
#
_symmetry.space_group_name_H-M   'P 1'
#
loop_
_entity.id
_entity.type
_entity.pdbx_description
1 polymer ?
#
loop_
_entity_poly.entity_id
_entity_poly.type
_entity_poly.pdbx_seq_one_letter_code
_entity_poly.pdbx_strand_id
1 'polypeptide(L)'
;MTDHSIPRFCEHTGEALNAAALALVREATSAERVEQNAGKLPEDSILKKVPIVKLAPGTWKYVLIQLTRDGEDGAIVVVRSYAHCAFHADNFAACMRELKEELGGKGVRGRVLGGGRVRHDAESKRAFVYGYSKTFGRTPGCNERAAVIIEREFDGYETGWSDDGY
;
A
#
# COMPACT_ATOMS: atom_id res chain seq x y z
N MET A 1 12.27 -27.86 -5.25
CA MET A 1 10.96 -27.35 -5.70
C MET A 1 10.98 -25.84 -5.58
N THR A 2 10.90 -25.15 -6.68
CA THR A 2 10.68 -23.70 -6.66
C THR A 2 9.21 -23.46 -6.34
N ASP A 3 8.95 -22.85 -5.20
CA ASP A 3 7.60 -22.45 -4.84
C ASP A 3 7.14 -21.34 -5.82
N HIS A 4 6.35 -21.71 -6.81
CA HIS A 4 5.83 -20.80 -7.82
C HIS A 4 4.76 -19.84 -7.27
N SER A 5 4.37 -19.96 -6.01
CA SER A 5 3.37 -19.10 -5.36
C SER A 5 3.96 -17.77 -4.89
N ILE A 6 5.28 -17.68 -4.73
CA ILE A 6 5.94 -16.45 -4.31
C ILE A 6 6.23 -15.57 -5.52
N PRO A 7 5.73 -14.31 -5.53
CA PRO A 7 6.03 -13.37 -6.60
C PRO A 7 7.53 -13.12 -6.74
N ARG A 8 8.05 -13.20 -7.95
CA ARG A 8 9.46 -12.93 -8.24
C ARG A 8 9.58 -11.83 -9.27
N PHE A 9 10.46 -10.88 -8.97
CA PHE A 9 10.73 -9.73 -9.83
C PHE A 9 12.23 -9.63 -10.09
N CYS A 10 12.56 -9.09 -11.25
CA CYS A 10 13.95 -8.77 -11.59
C CYS A 10 14.48 -7.68 -10.64
N GLU A 11 15.60 -7.97 -9.97
CA GLU A 11 16.19 -7.01 -9.03
C GLU A 11 16.66 -5.71 -9.68
N HIS A 12 16.95 -5.75 -10.99
CA HIS A 12 17.48 -4.61 -11.71
C HIS A 12 16.39 -3.80 -12.42
N THR A 13 15.42 -4.48 -13.05
CA THR A 13 14.38 -3.83 -13.85
C THR A 13 13.03 -3.75 -13.15
N GLY A 14 12.81 -4.56 -12.13
CA GLY A 14 11.50 -4.70 -11.47
C GLY A 14 10.47 -5.46 -12.29
N GLU A 15 10.86 -6.07 -13.42
CA GLU A 15 9.95 -6.86 -14.26
C GLU A 15 9.50 -8.14 -13.55
N ALA A 16 8.22 -8.50 -13.77
CA ALA A 16 7.65 -9.73 -13.23
C ALA A 16 8.28 -10.96 -13.90
N LEU A 17 8.81 -11.87 -13.09
CA LEU A 17 9.52 -13.07 -13.54
C LEU A 17 8.66 -14.35 -13.49
N ASN A 18 7.50 -14.30 -12.85
CA ASN A 18 6.60 -15.45 -12.76
C ASN A 18 5.12 -15.05 -12.74
N ALA A 19 4.24 -16.05 -12.83
CA ALA A 19 2.79 -15.83 -12.88
C ALA A 19 2.25 -15.11 -11.65
N ALA A 20 2.80 -15.38 -10.45
CA ALA A 20 2.41 -14.72 -9.22
C ALA A 20 2.75 -13.22 -9.23
N ALA A 21 3.92 -12.87 -9.76
CA ALA A 21 4.33 -11.47 -9.93
C ALA A 21 3.48 -10.76 -10.99
N LEU A 22 3.18 -11.42 -12.10
CA LEU A 22 2.27 -10.89 -13.14
C LEU A 22 0.87 -10.66 -12.60
N ALA A 23 0.36 -11.55 -11.76
CA ALA A 23 -0.93 -11.39 -11.11
C ALA A 23 -0.95 -10.14 -10.21
N LEU A 24 0.11 -9.92 -9.42
CA LEU A 24 0.27 -8.71 -8.60
C LEU A 24 0.23 -7.43 -9.43
N VAL A 25 0.95 -7.39 -10.55
CA VAL A 25 0.95 -6.23 -11.45
C VAL A 25 -0.45 -5.99 -12.03
N ARG A 26 -1.16 -7.04 -12.45
CA ARG A 26 -2.54 -6.93 -12.97
C ARG A 26 -3.51 -6.43 -11.91
N GLU A 27 -3.39 -6.90 -10.68
CA GLU A 27 -4.23 -6.47 -9.57
C GLU A 27 -3.98 -5.02 -9.18
N ALA A 28 -2.74 -4.57 -9.22
CA ALA A 28 -2.41 -3.18 -8.98
C ALA A 28 -3.02 -2.24 -10.05
N THR A 29 -3.03 -2.64 -11.31
CA THR A 29 -3.68 -1.87 -12.39
C THR A 29 -5.21 -1.91 -12.30
N SER A 30 -5.79 -2.94 -11.68
CA SER A 30 -7.23 -3.01 -11.41
C SER A 30 -7.64 -2.24 -10.14
N ALA A 31 -6.68 -1.78 -9.37
CA ALA A 31 -6.90 -1.12 -8.08
C ALA A 31 -7.64 0.23 -8.20
N GLU A 32 -7.62 0.91 -9.35
CA GLU A 32 -8.49 2.07 -9.62
C GLU A 32 -9.97 1.72 -9.49
N ARG A 33 -10.36 0.51 -9.89
CA ARG A 33 -11.73 0.02 -9.73
C ARG A 33 -12.11 -0.18 -8.27
N VAL A 34 -11.14 -0.50 -7.43
CA VAL A 34 -11.34 -0.76 -6.00
C VAL A 34 -11.56 0.53 -5.24
N GLU A 35 -10.84 1.60 -5.56
CA GLU A 35 -11.11 2.93 -4.98
C GLU A 35 -12.51 3.44 -5.32
N GLN A 36 -12.96 3.18 -6.55
CA GLN A 36 -14.31 3.51 -6.97
C GLN A 36 -15.38 2.71 -6.21
N ASN A 37 -15.03 1.56 -5.65
CA ASN A 37 -15.91 0.71 -4.86
C ASN A 37 -15.96 1.05 -3.36
N ALA A 38 -15.15 1.99 -2.88
CA ALA A 38 -15.20 2.45 -1.48
C ALA A 38 -16.59 2.98 -1.08
N GLY A 39 -17.32 3.57 -2.03
CA GLY A 39 -18.70 4.04 -1.83
C GLY A 39 -19.72 2.93 -1.64
N LYS A 40 -19.36 1.65 -1.85
CA LYS A 40 -20.24 0.49 -1.64
C LYS A 40 -20.10 -0.13 -0.25
N LEU A 41 -19.25 0.41 0.61
CA LEU A 41 -19.13 -0.06 1.99
C LEU A 41 -20.40 0.28 2.78
N PRO A 42 -20.90 -0.66 3.61
CA PRO A 42 -21.97 -0.36 4.55
C PRO A 42 -21.64 0.84 5.43
N GLU A 43 -22.66 1.59 5.85
CA GLU A 43 -22.49 2.76 6.72
C GLU A 43 -21.77 2.42 8.03
N ASP A 44 -21.99 1.24 8.58
CA ASP A 44 -21.42 0.73 9.81
C ASP A 44 -20.15 -0.10 9.62
N SER A 45 -19.59 -0.13 8.40
CA SER A 45 -18.36 -0.87 8.13
C SER A 45 -17.21 -0.38 8.99
N ILE A 46 -16.50 -1.29 9.64
CA ILE A 46 -15.29 -0.97 10.40
C ILE A 46 -14.18 -0.43 9.51
N LEU A 47 -14.20 -0.74 8.20
CA LEU A 47 -13.22 -0.19 7.25
C LEU A 47 -13.33 1.33 7.12
N LYS A 48 -14.50 1.92 7.34
CA LYS A 48 -14.68 3.38 7.34
C LYS A 48 -13.97 4.09 8.49
N LYS A 49 -13.62 3.35 9.53
CA LYS A 49 -12.90 3.88 10.71
C LYS A 49 -11.38 3.77 10.56
N VAL A 50 -10.90 3.09 9.54
CA VAL A 50 -9.47 2.89 9.30
C VAL A 50 -8.86 4.18 8.75
N PRO A 51 -7.81 4.74 9.37
CA PRO A 51 -7.07 5.84 8.77
C PRO A 51 -6.48 5.42 7.42
N ILE A 52 -6.73 6.21 6.40
CA ILE A 52 -6.26 5.89 5.04
C ILE A 52 -4.74 6.02 4.92
N VAL A 53 -4.15 6.99 5.61
CA VAL A 53 -2.70 7.22 5.56
C VAL A 53 -2.11 7.23 6.96
N LYS A 54 -1.05 6.44 7.16
CA LYS A 54 -0.16 6.52 8.33
C LYS A 54 1.27 6.52 7.85
N LEU A 55 1.98 7.62 8.12
CA LEU A 55 3.37 7.82 7.74
C LEU A 55 4.21 8.20 8.94
N ALA A 56 5.24 7.43 9.24
CA ALA A 56 6.27 7.85 10.18
C ALA A 56 7.10 9.01 9.61
N PRO A 57 7.53 9.98 10.43
CA PRO A 57 8.44 11.03 9.98
C PRO A 57 9.78 10.44 9.54
N GLY A 58 10.38 11.02 8.50
CA GLY A 58 11.66 10.58 7.95
C GLY A 58 11.50 9.79 6.64
N THR A 59 12.53 9.04 6.30
CA THR A 59 12.56 8.23 5.07
C THR A 59 12.45 6.76 5.43
N TRP A 60 11.33 6.14 5.06
CA TRP A 60 11.01 4.77 5.38
C TRP A 60 10.41 4.04 4.18
N LYS A 61 10.44 2.73 4.23
CA LYS A 61 9.67 1.93 3.27
C LYS A 61 8.17 2.11 3.50
N TYR A 62 7.39 2.11 2.42
CA TYR A 62 5.94 2.13 2.50
C TYR A 62 5.34 0.97 1.72
N VAL A 63 4.11 0.63 2.06
CA VAL A 63 3.26 -0.29 1.30
C VAL A 63 1.92 0.35 1.01
N LEU A 64 1.39 0.04 -0.17
CA LEU A 64 0.03 0.35 -0.58
C LEU A 64 -0.80 -0.93 -0.43
N ILE A 65 -1.84 -0.88 0.40
CA ILE A 65 -2.60 -2.07 0.81
C ILE A 65 -4.07 -1.88 0.49
N GLN A 66 -4.65 -2.87 -0.18
CA GLN A 66 -6.09 -2.99 -0.32
C GLN A 66 -6.65 -3.75 0.88
N LEU A 67 -7.66 -3.19 1.54
CA LEU A 67 -8.37 -3.82 2.64
C LEU A 67 -9.80 -4.15 2.22
N THR A 68 -10.19 -5.38 2.46
CA THR A 68 -11.55 -5.88 2.26
C THR A 68 -12.06 -6.52 3.54
N ARG A 69 -13.36 -6.68 3.65
CA ARG A 69 -13.98 -7.39 4.77
C ARG A 69 -14.93 -8.44 4.24
N ASP A 70 -14.88 -9.64 4.84
CA ASP A 70 -15.79 -10.73 4.48
C ASP A 70 -17.25 -10.29 4.62
N GLY A 71 -18.05 -10.57 3.60
CA GLY A 71 -19.47 -10.21 3.57
C GLY A 71 -19.75 -8.77 3.12
N GLU A 72 -18.74 -7.97 2.80
CA GLU A 72 -18.88 -6.61 2.27
C GLU A 72 -18.36 -6.51 0.83
N ASP A 73 -19.04 -5.76 -0.02
CA ASP A 73 -18.69 -5.64 -1.45
C ASP A 73 -17.66 -4.56 -1.73
N GLY A 74 -17.43 -3.65 -0.80
CA GLY A 74 -16.50 -2.54 -0.95
C GLY A 74 -15.08 -2.87 -0.46
N ALA A 75 -14.17 -1.98 -0.77
CA ALA A 75 -12.79 -2.04 -0.32
C ALA A 75 -12.24 -0.62 -0.09
N ILE A 76 -11.18 -0.52 0.70
CA ILE A 76 -10.39 0.70 0.83
C ILE A 76 -8.94 0.42 0.46
N VAL A 77 -8.23 1.46 0.06
CA VAL A 77 -6.78 1.40 -0.17
C VAL A 77 -6.10 2.33 0.82
N VAL A 78 -5.13 1.79 1.54
CA VAL A 78 -4.40 2.52 2.58
C VAL A 78 -2.91 2.58 2.27
N VAL A 79 -2.27 3.65 2.71
CA VAL A 79 -0.82 3.83 2.66
C VAL A 79 -0.26 3.67 4.07
N ARG A 80 0.75 2.83 4.21
CA ARG A 80 1.40 2.57 5.51
C ARG A 80 2.90 2.66 5.41
N SER A 81 3.49 3.43 6.31
CA SER A 81 4.93 3.51 6.50
C SER A 81 5.20 3.64 7.99
N TYR A 82 5.78 2.60 8.57
CA TYR A 82 6.12 2.57 9.99
C TYR A 82 7.62 2.71 10.19
N ALA A 83 8.01 3.47 11.20
CA ALA A 83 9.40 3.53 11.61
C ALA A 83 9.87 2.15 12.06
N HIS A 84 11.14 1.86 11.82
CA HIS A 84 11.78 0.61 12.22
C HIS A 84 11.33 -0.65 11.50
N CYS A 85 10.47 -0.54 10.49
CA CYS A 85 10.16 -1.63 9.58
C CYS A 85 11.24 -1.72 8.49
N ALA A 86 12.15 -2.67 8.63
CA ALA A 86 13.27 -2.86 7.69
C ALA A 86 12.81 -3.35 6.31
N PHE A 87 11.68 -4.07 6.25
CA PHE A 87 11.15 -4.67 5.04
C PHE A 87 9.72 -4.23 4.75
N HIS A 88 9.33 -4.29 3.48
CA HIS A 88 7.95 -3.99 3.08
C HIS A 88 6.95 -4.96 3.72
N ALA A 89 7.31 -6.24 3.84
CA ALA A 89 6.49 -7.24 4.52
C ALA A 89 6.25 -6.91 6.00
N ASP A 90 7.19 -6.26 6.68
CA ASP A 90 7.04 -5.84 8.07
C ASP A 90 5.98 -4.73 8.20
N ASN A 91 5.95 -3.79 7.24
CA ASN A 91 4.91 -2.76 7.19
C ASN A 91 3.52 -3.37 7.01
N PHE A 92 3.40 -4.36 6.14
CA PHE A 92 2.15 -5.08 5.94
C PHE A 92 1.71 -5.82 7.21
N ALA A 93 2.61 -6.58 7.83
CA ALA A 93 2.33 -7.31 9.07
C ALA A 93 1.94 -6.37 10.22
N ALA A 94 2.62 -5.23 10.35
CA ALA A 94 2.31 -4.23 11.36
C ALA A 94 0.91 -3.65 11.16
N CYS A 95 0.53 -3.33 9.92
CA CYS A 95 -0.81 -2.86 9.59
C CYS A 95 -1.89 -3.87 9.96
N MET A 96 -1.72 -5.13 9.59
CA MET A 96 -2.70 -6.17 9.87
C MET A 96 -2.85 -6.44 11.37
N ARG A 97 -1.74 -6.39 12.12
CA ARG A 97 -1.75 -6.50 13.58
C ARG A 97 -2.50 -5.35 14.24
N GLU A 98 -2.22 -4.13 13.82
CA GLU A 98 -2.88 -2.92 14.31
C GLU A 98 -4.40 -2.98 14.08
N LEU A 99 -4.84 -3.39 12.90
CA LEU A 99 -6.26 -3.55 12.60
C LEU A 99 -6.93 -4.61 13.48
N LYS A 100 -6.23 -5.70 13.75
CA LYS A 100 -6.73 -6.75 14.64
C LYS A 100 -6.87 -6.26 16.08
N GLU A 101 -5.89 -5.52 16.57
CA GLU A 101 -5.87 -5.02 17.95
C GLU A 101 -6.87 -3.87 18.16
N GLU A 102 -6.91 -2.91 17.25
CA GLU A 102 -7.71 -1.69 17.41
C GLU A 102 -9.19 -1.87 17.03
N LEU A 103 -9.47 -2.68 16.02
CA LEU A 103 -10.80 -2.81 15.44
C LEU A 103 -11.42 -4.20 15.63
N GLY A 104 -10.72 -5.11 16.32
CA GLY A 104 -11.15 -6.51 16.42
C GLY A 104 -11.02 -7.31 15.13
N GLY A 105 -10.65 -6.69 14.03
CA GLY A 105 -10.17 -7.24 12.76
C GLY A 105 -10.86 -8.43 12.12
N LYS A 106 -11.98 -8.91 12.65
CA LYS A 106 -12.67 -10.11 12.14
C LYS A 106 -13.08 -9.92 10.69
N GLY A 107 -12.63 -10.85 9.85
CA GLY A 107 -12.95 -10.86 8.43
C GLY A 107 -12.24 -9.80 7.61
N VAL A 108 -11.34 -8.98 8.20
CA VAL A 108 -10.54 -8.02 7.44
C VAL A 108 -9.39 -8.74 6.77
N ARG A 109 -9.27 -8.55 5.47
CA ARG A 109 -8.19 -9.09 4.65
C ARG A 109 -7.42 -7.96 4.00
N GLY A 110 -6.10 -8.11 3.94
CA GLY A 110 -5.22 -7.16 3.29
C GLY A 110 -4.48 -7.81 2.13
N ARG A 111 -4.26 -6.99 1.09
CA ARG A 111 -3.43 -7.38 -0.05
C ARG A 111 -2.53 -6.22 -0.41
N VAL A 112 -1.22 -6.48 -0.51
CA VAL A 112 -0.27 -5.48 -0.95
C VAL A 112 -0.41 -5.24 -2.44
N LEU A 113 -0.66 -4.00 -2.83
CA LEU A 113 -0.74 -3.56 -4.22
C LEU A 113 0.61 -3.09 -4.75
N GLY A 114 1.52 -2.72 -3.87
CA GLY A 114 2.84 -2.28 -4.21
C GLY A 114 3.53 -1.61 -3.04
N GLY A 115 4.72 -1.12 -3.27
CA GLY A 115 5.50 -0.43 -2.25
C GLY A 115 6.74 0.22 -2.83
N GLY A 116 7.41 0.99 -2.00
CA GLY A 116 8.62 1.71 -2.31
C GLY A 116 9.13 2.38 -1.06
N ARG A 117 9.52 3.64 -1.19
CA ARG A 117 9.96 4.49 -0.09
C ARG A 117 9.17 5.79 -0.09
N VAL A 118 8.98 6.35 1.09
CA VAL A 118 8.41 7.67 1.26
C VAL A 118 9.34 8.51 2.13
N ARG A 119 9.65 9.70 1.66
CA ARG A 119 10.31 10.74 2.45
C ARG A 119 9.23 11.66 2.98
N HIS A 120 9.00 11.60 4.29
CA HIS A 120 7.95 12.35 4.96
C HIS A 120 8.56 13.41 5.89
N ASP A 121 8.31 14.67 5.58
CA ASP A 121 8.62 15.80 6.44
C ASP A 121 7.32 16.42 6.94
N ALA A 122 6.96 16.06 8.18
CA ALA A 122 5.72 16.51 8.80
C ALA A 122 5.74 18.01 9.13
N GLU A 123 6.91 18.56 9.41
CA GLU A 123 7.07 19.98 9.75
C GLU A 123 6.82 20.88 8.53
N SER A 124 7.42 20.54 7.39
CA SER A 124 7.19 21.27 6.13
C SER A 124 5.95 20.82 5.36
N LYS A 125 5.24 19.80 5.84
CA LYS A 125 4.09 19.17 5.18
C LYS A 125 4.40 18.72 3.76
N ARG A 126 5.44 17.91 3.63
CA ARG A 126 5.89 17.37 2.34
C ARG A 126 6.04 15.87 2.42
N ALA A 127 5.66 15.19 1.36
CA ALA A 127 5.89 13.76 1.18
C ALA A 127 6.32 13.48 -0.26
N PHE A 128 7.39 12.73 -0.42
CA PHE A 128 7.88 12.29 -1.72
C PHE A 128 7.95 10.78 -1.78
N VAL A 129 7.28 10.18 -2.75
CA VAL A 129 7.12 8.72 -2.90
C VAL A 129 7.96 8.25 -4.09
N TYR A 130 8.78 7.23 -3.89
CA TYR A 130 9.68 6.76 -4.93
C TYR A 130 10.09 5.29 -4.78
N GLY A 131 10.80 4.78 -5.77
CA GLY A 131 11.39 3.44 -5.71
C GLY A 131 10.40 2.31 -5.89
N TYR A 132 10.76 1.15 -5.40
CA TYR A 132 9.94 -0.07 -5.48
C TYR A 132 10.25 -1.06 -4.35
N SER A 133 9.41 -2.08 -4.21
CA SER A 133 9.64 -3.18 -3.27
C SER A 133 10.30 -4.35 -3.96
N LYS A 134 11.39 -4.86 -3.41
CA LYS A 134 12.01 -6.10 -3.89
C LYS A 134 11.11 -7.32 -3.66
N THR A 135 10.33 -7.31 -2.59
CA THR A 135 9.39 -8.39 -2.25
C THR A 135 8.14 -8.36 -3.13
N PHE A 136 7.54 -7.18 -3.30
CA PHE A 136 6.27 -7.00 -4.01
C PHE A 136 6.44 -6.44 -5.43
N GLY A 137 7.65 -6.06 -5.80
CA GLY A 137 8.04 -5.66 -7.14
C GLY A 137 7.80 -4.20 -7.48
N ARG A 138 8.15 -3.86 -8.70
CA ARG A 138 7.89 -2.55 -9.28
C ARG A 138 6.48 -2.56 -9.89
N THR A 139 5.54 -2.03 -9.15
CA THR A 139 4.15 -1.97 -9.58
C THR A 139 3.89 -0.66 -10.30
N PRO A 140 3.53 -0.66 -11.60
CA PRO A 140 3.24 0.56 -12.33
C PRO A 140 2.14 1.40 -11.68
N GLY A 141 2.39 2.71 -11.53
CA GLY A 141 1.43 3.65 -10.95
C GLY A 141 1.31 3.63 -9.43
N CYS A 142 2.00 2.74 -8.73
CA CYS A 142 1.92 2.62 -7.27
C CYS A 142 2.37 3.90 -6.56
N ASN A 143 3.52 4.46 -6.96
CA ASN A 143 4.07 5.66 -6.31
C ASN A 143 3.19 6.89 -6.58
N GLU A 144 2.75 7.10 -7.81
CA GLU A 144 1.80 8.16 -8.15
C GLU A 144 0.53 8.07 -7.31
N ARG A 145 -0.02 6.88 -7.23
CA ARG A 145 -1.26 6.62 -6.50
C ARG A 145 -1.11 6.87 -5.00
N ALA A 146 -0.02 6.42 -4.41
CA ALA A 146 0.27 6.68 -3.01
C ALA A 146 0.42 8.20 -2.75
N ALA A 147 1.11 8.92 -3.63
CA ALA A 147 1.24 10.38 -3.53
C ALA A 147 -0.11 11.09 -3.59
N VAL A 148 -0.98 10.71 -4.51
CA VAL A 148 -2.35 11.28 -4.65
C VAL A 148 -3.18 11.00 -3.39
N ILE A 149 -3.11 9.80 -2.84
CA ILE A 149 -3.82 9.44 -1.60
C ILE A 149 -3.32 10.28 -0.42
N ILE A 150 -2.01 10.43 -0.28
CA ILE A 150 -1.41 11.24 0.80
C ILE A 150 -1.88 12.70 0.69
N GLU A 151 -1.84 13.28 -0.49
CA GLU A 151 -2.27 14.66 -0.72
C GLU A 151 -3.75 14.87 -0.39
N ARG A 152 -4.59 13.92 -0.76
CA ARG A 152 -6.02 13.96 -0.46
C ARG A 152 -6.33 13.87 1.04
N GLU A 153 -5.61 13.02 1.76
CA GLU A 153 -5.90 12.74 3.17
C GLU A 153 -5.17 13.68 4.14
N PHE A 154 -4.03 14.23 3.74
CA PHE A 154 -3.22 15.14 4.57
C PHE A 154 -3.38 16.58 4.07
N ASP A 155 -4.16 17.36 4.81
CA ASP A 155 -4.46 18.74 4.46
C ASP A 155 -3.20 19.61 4.38
N GLY A 156 -3.08 20.38 3.30
CA GLY A 156 -1.98 21.31 3.07
C GLY A 156 -0.65 20.65 2.69
N TYR A 157 -0.62 19.34 2.40
CA TYR A 157 0.60 18.66 1.98
C TYR A 157 0.94 18.92 0.52
N GLU A 158 2.22 19.12 0.28
CA GLU A 158 2.82 19.08 -1.06
C GLU A 158 3.40 17.68 -1.27
N THR A 159 2.94 17.00 -2.31
CA THR A 159 3.39 15.66 -2.64
C THR A 159 4.06 15.60 -3.99
N GLY A 160 4.98 14.65 -4.14
CA GLY A 160 5.59 14.31 -5.40
C GLY A 160 5.89 12.83 -5.46
N TRP A 161 6.22 12.34 -6.63
CA TRP A 161 6.55 10.94 -6.83
C TRP A 161 7.55 10.75 -7.96
N SER A 162 8.22 9.60 -7.94
CA SER A 162 9.07 9.12 -9.04
C SER A 162 9.08 7.60 -9.00
N ASP A 163 9.17 6.96 -10.15
CA ASP A 163 9.37 5.52 -10.23
C ASP A 163 10.85 5.13 -10.24
N ASP A 164 11.74 6.11 -10.21
CA ASP A 164 13.19 5.90 -10.18
C ASP A 164 13.70 5.57 -8.77
N GLY A 165 14.82 4.87 -8.72
CA GLY A 165 15.50 4.50 -7.48
C GLY A 165 14.84 3.36 -6.70
N TYR A 166 15.35 3.12 -5.51
CA TYR A 166 14.76 2.24 -4.51
C TYR A 166 15.27 2.50 -3.10
#